data_eedfd937056e224560be1a44960cee14
#
_entry.id   eedfd937056e224560be1a44960cee14
#
_cell.length_a   1.000
_cell.length_b   1.000
_cell.length_c   1.000
_cell.angle_alpha   90.00
_cell.angle_beta   90.00
_cell.angle_gamma   90.00
#
_symmetry.space_group_name_H-M   'P 1'
#
loop_
_entity.id
_entity.type
_entity.pdbx_description
1 polymer ?
#
loop_
_entity_poly.entity_id
_entity_poly.type
_entity_poly.pdbx_seq_one_letter_code
_entity_poly.pdbx_strand_id
1 'polypeptide(L)'
;MSTLLSVIIPYYNIDGDLLRACLESVVNQKVLTDEVECLLIDDGSAKSPAAVLEDFPSVRYIRQENKGLGGARNTGIDAARGEHIMFVDSDDTIADGTLKYIVEWCKSADSADILTFGMKYTSAPSCRGDLKVGKRVVKSVEEYLETTNLRASACLYVFRRSLLDAHSCWEKLRFREHFLHEDELFTPQLVVRAKNICISDSVVYFYYKRSGSITTKSDGKHLQKRMEDLKETIGLLYGLCNSKSEARLLDRKIRQLSFDWVAGMIFHGVDDDYLKGSLIWLKETGLYPFKQKDCSASLRILYFLTNRNWGIRFLRVILPVIQRIKPIF
;
A
#
# COMPACT_ATOMS: atom_id res chain seq x y z
N MET A 1 -9.24 30.22 0.21
CA MET A 1 -8.11 29.46 0.79
C MET A 1 -7.80 28.31 -0.15
N SER A 2 -6.56 27.88 -0.28
CA SER A 2 -6.22 26.71 -1.12
C SER A 2 -6.54 25.43 -0.37
N THR A 3 -7.03 24.40 -1.05
CA THR A 3 -7.23 23.06 -0.47
C THR A 3 -5.86 22.47 -0.10
N LEU A 4 -5.69 22.06 1.15
CA LEU A 4 -4.44 21.50 1.65
C LEU A 4 -4.38 19.99 1.46
N LEU A 5 -5.51 19.28 1.65
CA LEU A 5 -5.56 17.82 1.63
C LEU A 5 -6.71 17.33 0.75
N SER A 6 -6.42 16.40 -0.17
CA SER A 6 -7.42 15.61 -0.87
C SER A 6 -7.43 14.19 -0.28
N VAL A 7 -8.55 13.78 0.30
CA VAL A 7 -8.80 12.39 0.71
C VAL A 7 -9.48 11.69 -0.46
N ILE A 8 -8.83 10.67 -1.01
CA ILE A 8 -9.30 9.91 -2.18
C ILE A 8 -9.76 8.53 -1.71
N ILE A 9 -11.01 8.20 -1.98
CA ILE A 9 -11.65 6.94 -1.59
C ILE A 9 -12.02 6.18 -2.86
N PRO A 10 -11.24 5.15 -3.26
CA PRO A 10 -11.62 4.26 -4.35
C PRO A 10 -12.78 3.35 -3.91
N TYR A 11 -13.78 3.19 -4.75
CA TYR A 11 -14.98 2.41 -4.46
C TYR A 11 -15.30 1.44 -5.61
N TYR A 12 -15.50 0.17 -5.28
CA TYR A 12 -15.99 -0.82 -6.25
C TYR A 12 -16.81 -1.92 -5.57
N ASN A 13 -18.13 -1.90 -5.77
CA ASN A 13 -19.07 -2.93 -5.26
C ASN A 13 -18.94 -3.24 -3.76
N ILE A 14 -18.59 -2.24 -2.94
CA ILE A 14 -18.53 -2.37 -1.49
C ILE A 14 -19.94 -2.25 -0.92
N ASP A 15 -20.19 -2.96 0.17
CA ASP A 15 -21.43 -2.87 0.94
C ASP A 15 -21.70 -1.44 1.42
N GLY A 16 -22.97 -1.01 1.39
CA GLY A 16 -23.37 0.36 1.73
C GLY A 16 -23.04 0.75 3.17
N ASP A 17 -23.15 -0.19 4.11
CA ASP A 17 -22.83 0.08 5.52
C ASP A 17 -21.32 0.28 5.73
N LEU A 18 -20.48 -0.45 4.99
CA LEU A 18 -19.04 -0.25 5.01
C LEU A 18 -18.66 1.11 4.42
N LEU A 19 -19.21 1.44 3.25
CA LEU A 19 -19.01 2.74 2.64
C LEU A 19 -19.46 3.87 3.56
N ARG A 20 -20.61 3.73 4.23
CA ARG A 20 -21.13 4.69 5.19
C ARG A 20 -20.14 4.89 6.34
N ALA A 21 -19.66 3.81 6.96
CA ALA A 21 -18.69 3.87 8.04
C ALA A 21 -17.38 4.57 7.61
N CYS A 22 -16.89 4.27 6.40
CA CYS A 22 -15.74 4.95 5.82
C CYS A 22 -15.99 6.45 5.68
N LEU A 23 -17.08 6.86 5.02
CA LEU A 23 -17.40 8.27 4.78
C LEU A 23 -17.63 9.04 6.10
N GLU A 24 -18.34 8.45 7.07
CA GLU A 24 -18.49 9.02 8.40
C GLU A 24 -17.15 9.27 9.08
N SER A 25 -16.21 8.34 8.95
CA SER A 25 -14.88 8.48 9.55
C SER A 25 -14.06 9.62 8.95
N VAL A 26 -14.34 10.00 7.71
CA VAL A 26 -13.66 11.09 7.00
C VAL A 26 -14.42 12.41 7.14
N VAL A 27 -15.71 12.42 6.81
CA VAL A 27 -16.50 13.66 6.67
C VAL A 27 -16.90 14.27 8.01
N ASN A 28 -17.20 13.44 9.04
CA ASN A 28 -17.66 13.92 10.33
C ASN A 28 -16.55 14.45 11.24
N GLN A 29 -15.31 14.48 10.77
CA GLN A 29 -14.21 15.10 11.49
C GLN A 29 -14.29 16.62 11.38
N LYS A 30 -14.60 17.32 12.43
CA LYS A 30 -14.77 18.79 12.53
C LYS A 30 -13.53 19.59 12.04
N VAL A 31 -13.22 19.49 10.75
CA VAL A 31 -12.15 20.23 10.08
C VAL A 31 -12.80 21.26 9.16
N LEU A 32 -12.14 22.39 8.98
CA LEU A 32 -12.59 23.43 8.06
C LEU A 32 -12.71 22.84 6.64
N THR A 33 -13.91 22.78 6.12
CA THR A 33 -14.28 22.17 4.84
C THR A 33 -13.51 22.75 3.64
N ASP A 34 -13.02 23.98 3.75
CA ASP A 34 -12.25 24.64 2.71
C ASP A 34 -10.80 24.11 2.56
N GLU A 35 -10.27 23.45 3.60
CA GLU A 35 -8.88 22.96 3.60
C GLU A 35 -8.79 21.47 3.21
N VAL A 36 -9.90 20.72 3.32
CA VAL A 36 -9.95 19.28 3.02
C VAL A 36 -11.09 19.00 2.06
N GLU A 37 -10.80 18.33 0.96
CA GLU A 37 -11.81 17.74 0.09
C GLU A 37 -11.82 16.21 0.22
N CYS A 38 -13.01 15.62 0.02
CA CYS A 38 -13.20 14.18 -0.04
C CYS A 38 -13.71 13.79 -1.43
N LEU A 39 -13.01 12.87 -2.10
CA LEU A 39 -13.36 12.35 -3.42
C LEU A 39 -13.70 10.86 -3.30
N LEU A 40 -14.90 10.47 -3.71
CA LEU A 40 -15.29 9.08 -3.90
C LEU A 40 -15.19 8.74 -5.38
N ILE A 41 -14.32 7.79 -5.73
CA ILE A 41 -14.09 7.37 -7.11
C ILE A 41 -14.72 5.99 -7.33
N ASP A 42 -15.84 5.96 -8.01
CA ASP A 42 -16.56 4.72 -8.35
C ASP A 42 -15.98 4.10 -9.61
N ASP A 43 -15.30 2.99 -9.44
CA ASP A 43 -14.62 2.23 -10.51
C ASP A 43 -15.61 1.30 -11.27
N GLY A 44 -16.75 1.82 -11.67
CA GLY A 44 -17.73 1.10 -12.48
C GLY A 44 -18.56 0.08 -11.70
N SER A 45 -18.92 0.40 -10.45
CA SER A 45 -19.75 -0.47 -9.61
C SER A 45 -21.11 -0.80 -10.25
N ALA A 46 -21.55 -2.04 -10.07
CA ALA A 46 -22.88 -2.49 -10.54
C ALA A 46 -24.02 -1.82 -9.75
N LYS A 47 -23.77 -1.56 -8.44
CA LYS A 47 -24.72 -0.84 -7.57
C LYS A 47 -24.21 0.58 -7.34
N SER A 48 -25.07 1.57 -7.61
CA SER A 48 -24.77 2.97 -7.33
C SER A 48 -24.64 3.22 -5.82
N PRO A 49 -23.66 4.01 -5.35
CA PRO A 49 -23.56 4.46 -3.96
C PRO A 49 -24.52 5.65 -3.66
N ALA A 50 -25.42 6.02 -4.56
CA ALA A 50 -26.21 7.25 -4.45
C ALA A 50 -26.98 7.36 -3.13
N ALA A 51 -27.64 6.29 -2.69
CA ALA A 51 -28.40 6.28 -1.44
C ALA A 51 -27.53 6.54 -0.18
N VAL A 52 -26.24 6.16 -0.22
CA VAL A 52 -25.32 6.50 0.85
C VAL A 52 -24.87 7.95 0.73
N LEU A 53 -24.63 8.43 -0.49
CA LEU A 53 -24.12 9.78 -0.76
C LEU A 53 -25.13 10.89 -0.45
N GLU A 54 -26.43 10.59 -0.39
CA GLU A 54 -27.46 11.56 0.04
C GLU A 54 -27.16 12.15 1.43
N ASP A 55 -26.55 11.36 2.33
CA ASP A 55 -26.16 11.81 3.66
C ASP A 55 -24.80 12.54 3.69
N PHE A 56 -24.05 12.55 2.58
CA PHE A 56 -22.71 13.13 2.49
C PHE A 56 -22.56 14.11 1.31
N PRO A 57 -23.31 15.21 1.30
CA PRO A 57 -23.33 16.15 0.14
C PRO A 57 -22.00 16.87 -0.10
N SER A 58 -21.08 16.86 0.86
CA SER A 58 -19.74 17.43 0.71
C SER A 58 -18.76 16.50 -0.03
N VAL A 59 -19.12 15.23 -0.25
CA VAL A 59 -18.29 14.27 -0.97
C VAL A 59 -18.43 14.48 -2.47
N ARG A 60 -17.32 14.72 -3.13
CA ARG A 60 -17.26 14.83 -4.58
C ARG A 60 -17.22 13.44 -5.21
N TYR A 61 -18.31 13.04 -5.84
CA TYR A 61 -18.44 11.75 -6.50
C TYR A 61 -18.01 11.81 -7.96
N ILE A 62 -17.17 10.84 -8.36
CA ILE A 62 -16.72 10.66 -9.75
C ILE A 62 -16.85 9.19 -10.10
N ARG A 63 -17.56 8.90 -11.21
CA ARG A 63 -17.69 7.53 -11.74
C ARG A 63 -16.87 7.37 -13.00
N GLN A 64 -16.24 6.21 -13.15
CA GLN A 64 -15.49 5.82 -14.33
C GLN A 64 -15.83 4.39 -14.77
N GLU A 65 -15.38 3.99 -15.95
CA GLU A 65 -15.31 2.58 -16.33
C GLU A 65 -14.28 1.86 -15.46
N ASN A 66 -14.49 0.56 -15.20
CA ASN A 66 -13.61 -0.20 -14.34
C ASN A 66 -12.17 -0.25 -14.89
N LYS A 67 -11.22 0.26 -14.12
CA LYS A 67 -9.78 0.28 -14.38
C LYS A 67 -8.96 -0.36 -13.26
N GLY A 68 -9.65 -0.99 -12.31
CA GLY A 68 -9.06 -1.55 -11.10
C GLY A 68 -8.69 -0.48 -10.05
N LEU A 69 -8.28 -0.93 -8.88
CA LEU A 69 -7.97 -0.07 -7.72
C LEU A 69 -6.96 1.02 -8.06
N GLY A 70 -5.89 0.67 -8.79
CA GLY A 70 -4.89 1.64 -9.25
C GLY A 70 -5.46 2.70 -10.18
N GLY A 71 -6.36 2.32 -11.10
CA GLY A 71 -7.03 3.24 -12.01
C GLY A 71 -7.96 4.21 -11.28
N ALA A 72 -8.70 3.72 -10.27
CA ALA A 72 -9.55 4.57 -9.43
C ALA A 72 -8.70 5.59 -8.65
N ARG A 73 -7.58 5.17 -8.06
CA ARG A 73 -6.66 6.09 -7.38
C ARG A 73 -6.08 7.13 -8.34
N ASN A 74 -5.73 6.76 -9.57
CA ASN A 74 -5.23 7.69 -10.59
C ASN A 74 -6.27 8.76 -10.94
N THR A 75 -7.53 8.38 -11.15
CA THR A 75 -8.61 9.35 -11.40
C THR A 75 -8.80 10.30 -10.21
N GLY A 76 -8.69 9.78 -8.98
CA GLY A 76 -8.69 10.61 -7.78
C GLY A 76 -7.52 11.60 -7.74
N ILE A 77 -6.31 11.15 -8.08
CA ILE A 77 -5.11 12.01 -8.18
C ILE A 77 -5.32 13.14 -9.21
N ASP A 78 -5.84 12.81 -10.39
CA ASP A 78 -6.05 13.78 -11.46
C ASP A 78 -7.17 14.80 -11.13
N ALA A 79 -8.16 14.40 -10.31
CA ALA A 79 -9.23 15.24 -9.82
C ALA A 79 -8.88 16.06 -8.57
N ALA A 80 -7.83 15.69 -7.84
CA ALA A 80 -7.43 16.28 -6.58
C ALA A 80 -6.94 17.73 -6.75
N ARG A 81 -7.39 18.59 -5.81
CA ARG A 81 -7.02 20.03 -5.72
C ARG A 81 -6.03 20.29 -4.60
N GLY A 82 -5.97 19.38 -3.62
CA GLY A 82 -5.12 19.49 -2.44
C GLY A 82 -3.63 19.48 -2.77
N GLU A 83 -2.86 20.19 -1.97
CA GLU A 83 -1.40 20.14 -2.01
C GLU A 83 -0.85 18.78 -1.58
N HIS A 84 -1.61 18.08 -0.71
CA HIS A 84 -1.30 16.74 -0.22
C HIS A 84 -2.42 15.77 -0.58
N ILE A 85 -2.06 14.49 -0.68
CA ILE A 85 -2.98 13.39 -0.98
C ILE A 85 -2.91 12.35 0.15
N MET A 86 -4.09 11.82 0.51
CA MET A 86 -4.29 10.66 1.35
C MET A 86 -5.26 9.70 0.66
N PHE A 87 -4.97 8.40 0.69
CA PHE A 87 -5.90 7.37 0.26
C PHE A 87 -6.58 6.72 1.48
N VAL A 88 -7.86 6.42 1.34
CA VAL A 88 -8.63 5.63 2.31
C VAL A 88 -9.44 4.61 1.54
N ASP A 89 -9.23 3.32 1.78
CA ASP A 89 -10.00 2.28 1.12
C ASP A 89 -11.46 2.27 1.64
N SER A 90 -12.44 2.06 0.77
CA SER A 90 -13.87 2.29 1.05
C SER A 90 -14.51 1.29 2.04
N ASP A 91 -13.76 0.29 2.48
CA ASP A 91 -14.12 -0.66 3.53
C ASP A 91 -13.37 -0.45 4.86
N ASP A 92 -12.53 0.59 4.93
CA ASP A 92 -11.72 0.93 6.09
C ASP A 92 -12.17 2.25 6.74
N THR A 93 -11.60 2.58 7.90
CA THR A 93 -11.91 3.82 8.62
C THR A 93 -10.64 4.49 9.15
N ILE A 94 -10.73 5.79 9.45
CA ILE A 94 -9.66 6.54 10.11
C ILE A 94 -10.09 7.02 11.51
N ALA A 95 -9.12 7.21 12.40
CA ALA A 95 -9.37 7.68 13.77
C ALA A 95 -10.01 9.08 13.80
N ASP A 96 -10.86 9.34 14.79
CA ASP A 96 -11.43 10.66 15.03
C ASP A 96 -10.33 11.67 15.41
N GLY A 97 -10.30 12.83 14.75
CA GLY A 97 -9.25 13.83 14.90
C GLY A 97 -8.06 13.71 13.93
N THR A 98 -8.06 12.68 13.07
CA THR A 98 -7.00 12.45 12.06
C THR A 98 -6.85 13.62 11.10
N LEU A 99 -7.93 14.12 10.51
CA LEU A 99 -7.84 15.19 9.52
C LEU A 99 -7.29 16.48 10.11
N LYS A 100 -7.70 16.83 11.34
CA LYS A 100 -7.13 17.96 12.06
C LYS A 100 -5.62 17.79 12.26
N TYR A 101 -5.19 16.61 12.71
CA TYR A 101 -3.79 16.29 12.91
C TYR A 101 -2.97 16.40 11.62
N ILE A 102 -3.51 15.92 10.49
CA ILE A 102 -2.83 15.98 9.18
C ILE A 102 -2.76 17.44 8.69
N VAL A 103 -3.85 18.21 8.78
CA VAL A 103 -3.87 19.63 8.38
C VAL A 103 -2.89 20.45 9.22
N GLU A 104 -2.81 20.23 10.52
CA GLU A 104 -1.82 20.87 11.40
C GLU A 104 -0.38 20.49 10.98
N TRP A 105 -0.16 19.23 10.63
CA TRP A 105 1.14 18.80 10.08
C TRP A 105 1.45 19.48 8.74
N CYS A 106 0.51 19.54 7.79
CA CYS A 106 0.71 20.21 6.51
C CYS A 106 1.11 21.68 6.67
N LYS A 107 0.59 22.36 7.70
CA LYS A 107 0.89 23.77 8.02
C LYS A 107 2.16 23.97 8.82
N SER A 108 2.72 22.93 9.40
CA SER A 108 3.91 23.03 10.25
C SER A 108 5.17 23.38 9.43
N ALA A 109 6.08 24.14 10.02
CA ALA A 109 7.37 24.46 9.42
C ALA A 109 8.24 23.19 9.19
N ASP A 110 8.01 22.14 9.98
CA ASP A 110 8.72 20.85 9.92
C ASP A 110 8.00 19.86 9.00
N SER A 111 7.10 20.31 8.10
CA SER A 111 6.39 19.40 7.20
C SER A 111 7.38 18.74 6.24
N ALA A 112 7.56 17.44 6.38
CA ALA A 112 8.29 16.62 5.43
C ALA A 112 7.47 16.45 4.12
N ASP A 113 8.08 15.88 3.10
CA ASP A 113 7.37 15.59 1.84
C ASP A 113 6.31 14.49 2.02
N ILE A 114 6.52 13.60 3.00
CA ILE A 114 5.65 12.46 3.31
C ILE A 114 5.45 12.37 4.83
N LEU A 115 4.21 12.09 5.26
CA LEU A 115 3.86 11.62 6.60
C LEU A 115 3.43 10.16 6.50
N THR A 116 4.01 9.28 7.31
CA THR A 116 3.55 7.90 7.50
C THR A 116 3.13 7.64 8.93
N PHE A 117 2.18 6.74 9.13
CA PHE A 117 1.57 6.47 10.42
C PHE A 117 1.22 4.98 10.59
N GLY A 118 0.82 4.62 11.81
CA GLY A 118 0.44 3.27 12.16
C GLY A 118 -0.97 2.90 11.72
N MET A 119 -1.21 1.59 11.58
CA MET A 119 -2.53 1.04 11.39
C MET A 119 -2.84 -0.05 12.41
N LYS A 120 -4.13 -0.29 12.63
CA LYS A 120 -4.65 -1.35 13.49
C LYS A 120 -5.67 -2.19 12.70
N TYR A 121 -5.57 -3.52 12.83
CA TYR A 121 -6.58 -4.42 12.30
C TYR A 121 -7.82 -4.41 13.19
N THR A 122 -8.99 -4.43 12.57
CA THR A 122 -10.28 -4.50 13.26
C THR A 122 -11.17 -5.60 12.68
N SER A 123 -12.01 -6.17 13.53
CA SER A 123 -13.04 -7.15 13.15
C SER A 123 -14.43 -6.50 13.01
N ALA A 124 -14.57 -5.21 13.29
CA ALA A 124 -15.82 -4.46 13.15
C ALA A 124 -15.61 -3.26 12.22
N PRO A 125 -16.47 -3.08 11.21
CA PRO A 125 -16.28 -2.03 10.19
C PRO A 125 -16.40 -0.60 10.74
N SER A 126 -17.16 -0.39 11.83
CA SER A 126 -17.33 0.91 12.47
C SER A 126 -16.37 1.15 13.63
N CYS A 127 -15.42 0.21 13.85
CA CYS A 127 -14.47 0.32 14.97
C CYS A 127 -13.44 1.39 14.65
N ARG A 128 -13.67 2.58 15.16
CA ARG A 128 -12.70 3.67 15.19
C ARG A 128 -12.66 4.24 16.59
N GLY A 129 -11.59 4.89 16.95
CA GLY A 129 -11.44 5.56 18.23
C GLY A 129 -10.78 6.92 18.02
N ASP A 130 -10.68 7.69 19.09
CA ASP A 130 -9.96 8.97 19.08
C ASP A 130 -8.50 8.76 18.72
N LEU A 131 -7.95 9.65 17.90
CA LEU A 131 -6.54 9.68 17.58
C LEU A 131 -5.72 9.98 18.84
N LYS A 132 -4.87 9.04 19.21
CA LYS A 132 -3.81 9.27 20.18
C LYS A 132 -2.58 9.75 19.44
N VAL A 133 -2.28 11.05 19.55
CA VAL A 133 -1.12 11.64 18.92
C VAL A 133 0.16 11.09 19.56
N GLY A 134 0.94 10.36 18.78
CA GLY A 134 2.23 9.80 19.17
C GLY A 134 3.39 10.73 18.82
N LYS A 135 4.61 10.23 19.03
CA LYS A 135 5.82 10.94 18.61
C LYS A 135 5.92 11.02 17.10
N ARG A 136 6.53 12.10 16.63
CA ARG A 136 6.93 12.28 15.22
C ARG A 136 8.45 12.37 15.14
N VAL A 137 9.01 11.69 14.15
CA VAL A 137 10.44 11.76 13.84
C VAL A 137 10.60 12.02 12.35
N VAL A 138 11.35 13.04 12.01
CA VAL A 138 11.67 13.33 10.60
C VAL A 138 13.03 12.69 10.29
N LYS A 139 13.09 11.94 9.21
CA LYS A 139 14.31 11.32 8.69
C LYS A 139 14.52 11.71 7.23
N SER A 140 15.76 11.69 6.76
CA SER A 140 16.00 11.65 5.32
C SER A 140 15.44 10.33 4.75
N VAL A 141 15.13 10.31 3.46
CA VAL A 141 14.63 9.09 2.82
C VAL A 141 15.69 8.00 2.82
N GLU A 142 16.96 8.36 2.67
CA GLU A 142 18.09 7.42 2.78
C GLU A 142 18.08 6.70 4.13
N GLU A 143 18.09 7.46 5.23
CA GLU A 143 18.08 6.90 6.59
C GLU A 143 16.83 6.03 6.82
N TYR A 144 15.67 6.46 6.31
CA TYR A 144 14.43 5.70 6.44
C TYR A 144 14.52 4.34 5.73
N LEU A 145 14.94 4.32 4.48
CA LEU A 145 15.02 3.09 3.67
C LEU A 145 16.13 2.14 4.13
N GLU A 146 17.22 2.67 4.69
CA GLU A 146 18.30 1.86 5.29
C GLU A 146 17.85 1.16 6.58
N THR A 147 17.05 1.84 7.40
CA THR A 147 16.70 1.38 8.76
C THR A 147 15.32 0.76 8.88
N THR A 148 14.44 0.94 7.88
CA THR A 148 13.03 0.55 7.97
C THR A 148 12.63 -0.36 6.80
N ASN A 149 11.84 -1.39 7.09
CA ASN A 149 11.17 -2.14 6.03
C ASN A 149 9.99 -1.34 5.53
N LEU A 150 10.07 -0.86 4.29
CA LEU A 150 9.04 -0.06 3.64
C LEU A 150 7.73 -0.86 3.52
N ARG A 151 6.67 -0.38 4.16
CA ARG A 151 5.30 -0.86 3.93
C ARG A 151 4.78 -0.20 2.66
N ALA A 152 4.31 -1.00 1.72
CA ALA A 152 3.85 -0.46 0.44
C ALA A 152 2.41 0.05 0.45
N SER A 153 1.58 -0.32 1.44
CA SER A 153 0.16 0.09 1.51
C SER A 153 -0.02 1.61 1.36
N ALA A 154 -0.54 2.05 0.23
CA ALA A 154 -0.64 3.47 -0.12
C ALA A 154 -1.49 4.29 0.87
N CYS A 155 -2.46 3.64 1.55
CA CYS A 155 -3.32 4.25 2.57
C CYS A 155 -2.58 4.63 3.87
N LEU A 156 -1.31 4.25 4.05
CA LEU A 156 -0.51 4.60 5.22
C LEU A 156 0.35 5.85 5.03
N TYR A 157 0.12 6.59 3.97
CA TYR A 157 0.91 7.75 3.60
C TYR A 157 0.02 8.96 3.28
N VAL A 158 0.42 10.11 3.80
CA VAL A 158 0.02 11.42 3.29
C VAL A 158 1.25 12.02 2.64
N PHE A 159 1.13 12.53 1.43
CA PHE A 159 2.29 12.99 0.67
C PHE A 159 1.98 14.24 -0.18
N ARG A 160 3.01 15.02 -0.45
CA ARG A 160 2.90 16.17 -1.36
C ARG A 160 2.56 15.70 -2.77
N ARG A 161 1.49 16.25 -3.35
CA ARG A 161 1.04 15.90 -4.70
C ARG A 161 2.11 16.15 -5.77
N SER A 162 2.98 17.15 -5.57
CA SER A 162 4.09 17.45 -6.47
C SER A 162 5.10 16.31 -6.64
N LEU A 163 5.19 15.35 -5.71
CA LEU A 163 6.03 14.15 -5.86
C LEU A 163 5.57 13.24 -7.03
N LEU A 164 4.33 13.41 -7.48
CA LEU A 164 3.76 12.63 -8.59
C LEU A 164 4.13 13.21 -9.96
N ASP A 165 4.58 14.43 -10.01
CA ASP A 165 4.89 15.11 -11.27
C ASP A 165 6.23 14.63 -11.85
N ALA A 166 6.39 14.77 -13.15
CA ALA A 166 7.66 14.53 -13.79
C ALA A 166 8.66 15.62 -13.37
N HIS A 167 9.82 15.21 -12.89
CA HIS A 167 10.90 16.13 -12.54
C HIS A 167 12.26 15.45 -12.64
N SER A 168 13.29 16.22 -13.03
CA SER A 168 14.64 15.68 -13.20
C SER A 168 14.64 14.42 -14.08
N CYS A 169 15.07 13.29 -13.54
CA CYS A 169 15.09 11.99 -14.25
C CYS A 169 13.81 11.15 -14.05
N TRP A 170 12.82 11.66 -13.30
CA TRP A 170 11.60 10.91 -12.99
C TRP A 170 10.45 11.30 -13.92
N GLU A 171 9.76 10.27 -14.46
CA GLU A 171 8.51 10.45 -15.18
C GLU A 171 7.35 10.67 -14.20
N LYS A 172 6.19 11.08 -14.72
CA LYS A 172 4.96 11.22 -13.93
C LYS A 172 4.61 9.90 -13.25
N LEU A 173 4.44 9.91 -11.91
CA LEU A 173 4.12 8.71 -11.15
C LEU A 173 2.61 8.47 -11.13
N ARG A 174 2.19 7.27 -11.54
CA ARG A 174 0.81 6.79 -11.49
C ARG A 174 0.80 5.32 -11.08
N PHE A 175 -0.33 4.89 -10.50
CA PHE A 175 -0.60 3.46 -10.29
C PHE A 175 -0.77 2.76 -11.62
N ARG A 176 -0.41 1.48 -11.67
CA ARG A 176 -0.67 0.65 -12.83
C ARG A 176 -2.11 0.15 -12.79
N GLU A 177 -2.86 0.35 -13.90
CA GLU A 177 -4.26 -0.08 -14.02
C GLU A 177 -4.35 -1.61 -14.10
N HIS A 178 -5.44 -2.19 -13.57
CA HIS A 178 -5.70 -3.64 -13.55
C HIS A 178 -4.59 -4.51 -12.96
N PHE A 179 -3.77 -3.95 -12.07
CA PHE A 179 -2.62 -4.58 -11.47
C PHE A 179 -2.94 -4.98 -10.02
N LEU A 180 -2.56 -6.19 -9.62
CA LEU A 180 -2.67 -6.62 -8.23
C LEU A 180 -1.42 -6.18 -7.48
N HIS A 181 -1.59 -5.70 -6.23
CA HIS A 181 -0.49 -5.11 -5.47
C HIS A 181 0.16 -3.90 -6.18
N GLU A 182 -0.67 -3.05 -6.77
CA GLU A 182 -0.27 -1.82 -7.44
C GLU A 182 0.50 -0.86 -6.53
N ASP A 183 0.24 -0.94 -5.23
CA ASP A 183 0.92 -0.20 -4.18
C ASP A 183 2.37 -0.66 -3.97
N GLU A 184 2.69 -1.95 -4.19
CA GLU A 184 4.07 -2.47 -4.14
C GLU A 184 4.97 -1.88 -5.24
N LEU A 185 4.38 -1.41 -6.33
CA LEU A 185 5.09 -0.69 -7.38
C LEU A 185 5.09 0.83 -7.15
N PHE A 186 3.96 1.40 -6.71
CA PHE A 186 3.77 2.84 -6.58
C PHE A 186 4.50 3.42 -5.36
N THR A 187 4.27 2.86 -4.17
CA THR A 187 4.75 3.45 -2.91
C THR A 187 6.28 3.51 -2.80
N PRO A 188 7.05 2.49 -3.21
CA PRO A 188 8.50 2.61 -3.24
C PRO A 188 9.00 3.74 -4.13
N GLN A 189 8.39 3.93 -5.31
CA GLN A 189 8.74 5.03 -6.21
C GLN A 189 8.35 6.39 -5.66
N LEU A 190 7.23 6.49 -4.94
CA LEU A 190 6.83 7.71 -4.24
C LEU A 190 7.86 8.10 -3.19
N VAL A 191 8.29 7.14 -2.35
CA VAL A 191 9.19 7.40 -1.23
C VAL A 191 10.56 7.88 -1.71
N VAL A 192 11.16 7.26 -2.73
CA VAL A 192 12.49 7.67 -3.23
C VAL A 192 12.51 9.03 -3.92
N ARG A 193 11.34 9.61 -4.22
CA ARG A 193 11.22 10.96 -4.79
C ARG A 193 11.21 12.06 -3.72
N ALA A 194 10.92 11.69 -2.48
CA ALA A 194 10.89 12.60 -1.36
C ALA A 194 12.31 12.86 -0.83
N LYS A 195 12.49 14.01 -0.19
CA LYS A 195 13.73 14.32 0.54
C LYS A 195 13.65 13.81 1.97
N ASN A 196 12.51 14.07 2.61
CA ASN A 196 12.29 13.76 4.00
C ASN A 196 10.95 13.06 4.20
N ILE A 197 10.91 12.17 5.20
CA ILE A 197 9.72 11.46 5.64
C ILE A 197 9.50 11.70 7.15
N CYS A 198 8.30 12.10 7.52
CA CYS A 198 7.86 12.19 8.90
C CYS A 198 7.21 10.86 9.31
N ILE A 199 7.75 10.21 10.30
CA ILE A 199 7.25 8.94 10.84
C ILE A 199 6.50 9.24 12.11
N SER A 200 5.22 8.85 12.20
CA SER A 200 4.38 9.02 13.38
C SER A 200 4.04 7.67 14.02
N ASP A 201 4.14 7.60 15.36
CA ASP A 201 3.66 6.44 16.14
C ASP A 201 2.13 6.41 16.28
N SER A 202 1.43 7.44 15.78
CA SER A 202 -0.03 7.54 15.88
C SER A 202 -0.68 6.43 15.06
N VAL A 203 -1.67 5.75 15.64
CA VAL A 203 -2.53 4.81 14.90
C VAL A 203 -3.67 5.61 14.28
N VAL A 204 -3.55 5.86 12.99
CA VAL A 204 -4.49 6.66 12.19
C VAL A 204 -5.50 5.78 11.47
N TYR A 205 -5.07 4.64 10.98
CA TYR A 205 -5.80 3.80 10.04
C TYR A 205 -6.33 2.53 10.69
N PHE A 206 -7.61 2.20 10.48
CA PHE A 206 -8.26 0.99 10.97
C PHE A 206 -8.64 0.11 9.79
N TYR A 207 -7.83 -0.93 9.57
CA TYR A 207 -8.04 -1.91 8.52
C TYR A 207 -9.07 -2.96 8.91
N TYR A 208 -10.20 -3.03 8.20
CA TYR A 208 -11.23 -4.01 8.44
C TYR A 208 -10.95 -5.33 7.72
N LYS A 209 -10.67 -6.39 8.50
CA LYS A 209 -10.51 -7.73 7.94
C LYS A 209 -11.87 -8.35 7.61
N ARG A 210 -12.20 -8.46 6.32
CA ARG A 210 -13.41 -9.12 5.84
C ARG A 210 -13.11 -10.31 4.93
N SER A 211 -14.05 -11.25 4.86
CA SER A 211 -14.05 -12.30 3.84
C SER A 211 -14.30 -11.69 2.46
N GLY A 212 -13.61 -12.19 1.44
CA GLY A 212 -13.80 -11.74 0.05
C GLY A 212 -13.05 -10.44 -0.32
N SER A 213 -12.13 -9.94 0.53
CA SER A 213 -11.21 -8.88 0.13
C SER A 213 -10.27 -9.37 -0.98
N ILE A 214 -9.70 -8.45 -1.77
CA ILE A 214 -8.75 -8.77 -2.84
C ILE A 214 -7.58 -9.59 -2.30
N THR A 215 -7.12 -9.29 -1.10
CA THR A 215 -6.01 -9.98 -0.44
C THR A 215 -6.33 -11.40 0.03
N THR A 216 -7.62 -11.72 0.24
CA THR A 216 -8.07 -13.03 0.75
C THR A 216 -8.56 -13.98 -0.35
N LYS A 217 -8.69 -13.50 -1.60
CA LYS A 217 -9.06 -14.36 -2.74
C LYS A 217 -7.91 -15.32 -3.05
N SER A 218 -8.23 -16.63 -3.09
CA SER A 218 -7.24 -17.72 -3.30
C SER A 218 -7.60 -18.63 -4.47
N ASP A 219 -8.45 -18.20 -5.41
CA ASP A 219 -8.68 -18.99 -6.61
C ASP A 219 -7.42 -19.01 -7.52
N GLY A 220 -7.26 -20.11 -8.27
CA GLY A 220 -6.02 -20.36 -9.01
C GLY A 220 -5.67 -19.28 -10.03
N LYS A 221 -6.67 -18.65 -10.69
CA LYS A 221 -6.42 -17.56 -11.66
C LYS A 221 -5.95 -16.29 -10.97
N HIS A 222 -6.54 -15.96 -9.82
CA HIS A 222 -6.12 -14.81 -9.04
C HIS A 222 -4.70 -14.98 -8.49
N LEU A 223 -4.36 -16.17 -8.00
CA LEU A 223 -3.02 -16.50 -7.53
C LEU A 223 -1.99 -16.38 -8.64
N GLN A 224 -2.28 -16.94 -9.84
CA GLN A 224 -1.39 -16.83 -10.99
C GLN A 224 -1.14 -15.37 -11.35
N LYS A 225 -2.21 -14.56 -11.52
CA LYS A 225 -2.07 -13.14 -11.82
C LYS A 225 -1.24 -12.41 -10.75
N ARG A 226 -1.49 -12.69 -9.47
CA ARG A 226 -0.71 -12.12 -8.36
C ARG A 226 0.78 -12.43 -8.49
N MET A 227 1.15 -13.67 -8.85
CA MET A 227 2.55 -14.06 -9.01
C MET A 227 3.20 -13.37 -10.22
N GLU A 228 2.46 -13.21 -11.31
CA GLU A 228 2.92 -12.51 -12.51
C GLU A 228 3.11 -11.02 -12.24
N ASP A 229 2.14 -10.36 -11.62
CA ASP A 229 2.20 -8.94 -11.28
C ASP A 229 3.34 -8.63 -10.29
N LEU A 230 3.58 -9.49 -9.29
CA LEU A 230 4.72 -9.34 -8.38
C LEU A 230 6.06 -9.51 -9.10
N LYS A 231 6.18 -10.49 -10.01
CA LYS A 231 7.39 -10.64 -10.84
C LYS A 231 7.67 -9.38 -11.64
N GLU A 232 6.62 -8.84 -12.27
CA GLU A 232 6.73 -7.62 -13.06
C GLU A 232 7.13 -6.43 -12.18
N THR A 233 6.52 -6.28 -10.98
CA THR A 233 6.90 -5.25 -9.99
C THR A 233 8.38 -5.33 -9.64
N ILE A 234 8.89 -6.53 -9.33
CA ILE A 234 10.31 -6.74 -9.01
C ILE A 234 11.18 -6.31 -10.19
N GLY A 235 10.82 -6.72 -11.42
CA GLY A 235 11.56 -6.39 -12.63
C GLY A 235 11.60 -4.88 -12.91
N LEU A 236 10.48 -4.19 -12.76
CA LEU A 236 10.36 -2.75 -12.95
C LEU A 236 11.19 -1.98 -11.91
N LEU A 237 11.06 -2.31 -10.63
CA LEU A 237 11.84 -1.67 -9.57
C LEU A 237 13.34 -1.95 -9.71
N TYR A 238 13.73 -3.16 -10.10
CA TYR A 238 15.12 -3.52 -10.39
C TYR A 238 15.68 -2.72 -11.57
N GLY A 239 14.90 -2.56 -12.64
CA GLY A 239 15.27 -1.71 -13.77
C GLY A 239 15.49 -0.24 -13.38
N LEU A 240 14.66 0.29 -12.49
CA LEU A 240 14.84 1.63 -11.94
C LEU A 240 16.13 1.76 -11.14
N CYS A 241 16.47 0.77 -10.30
CA CYS A 241 17.71 0.76 -9.52
C CYS A 241 18.96 0.75 -10.39
N ASN A 242 18.89 0.12 -11.56
CA ASN A 242 20.02 0.08 -12.49
C ASN A 242 20.16 1.36 -13.33
N SER A 243 19.05 2.10 -13.53
CA SER A 243 19.01 3.30 -14.39
C SER A 243 19.16 4.60 -13.62
N LYS A 244 18.85 4.63 -12.31
CA LYS A 244 18.79 5.84 -11.48
C LYS A 244 19.51 5.62 -10.17
N SER A 245 20.43 6.55 -9.81
CA SER A 245 21.24 6.45 -8.59
C SER A 245 20.36 6.44 -7.33
N GLU A 246 19.35 7.29 -7.29
CA GLU A 246 18.43 7.43 -6.15
C GLU A 246 17.61 6.16 -5.92
N ALA A 247 17.24 5.46 -7.00
CA ALA A 247 16.46 4.24 -6.90
C ALA A 247 17.23 3.06 -6.29
N ARG A 248 18.57 3.14 -6.19
CA ARG A 248 19.39 2.12 -5.49
C ARG A 248 19.00 1.94 -4.04
N LEU A 249 18.40 2.96 -3.43
CA LEU A 249 17.83 2.87 -2.08
C LEU A 249 16.70 1.82 -1.98
N LEU A 250 16.11 1.40 -3.10
CA LEU A 250 15.09 0.36 -3.15
C LEU A 250 15.63 -1.09 -3.12
N ASP A 251 16.96 -1.31 -3.16
CA ASP A 251 17.54 -2.66 -3.20
C ASP A 251 17.00 -3.54 -2.04
N ARG A 252 16.91 -2.99 -0.83
CA ARG A 252 16.34 -3.70 0.33
C ARG A 252 14.88 -4.13 0.08
N LYS A 253 14.05 -3.23 -0.46
CA LYS A 253 12.64 -3.52 -0.76
C LYS A 253 12.51 -4.57 -1.86
N ILE A 254 13.32 -4.48 -2.90
CA ILE A 254 13.31 -5.44 -4.02
C ILE A 254 13.70 -6.83 -3.54
N ARG A 255 14.72 -6.94 -2.68
CA ARG A 255 15.12 -8.23 -2.08
C ARG A 255 14.05 -8.81 -1.18
N GLN A 256 13.37 -7.97 -0.40
CA GLN A 256 12.21 -8.39 0.40
C GLN A 256 11.10 -8.92 -0.51
N LEU A 257 10.67 -8.18 -1.54
CA LEU A 257 9.64 -8.60 -2.48
C LEU A 257 10.00 -9.90 -3.21
N SER A 258 11.28 -10.04 -3.62
CA SER A 258 11.76 -11.26 -4.26
C SER A 258 11.65 -12.48 -3.34
N PHE A 259 11.97 -12.30 -2.06
CA PHE A 259 11.79 -13.37 -1.07
C PHE A 259 10.31 -13.66 -0.83
N ASP A 260 9.47 -12.64 -0.64
CA ASP A 260 8.03 -12.81 -0.39
C ASP A 260 7.33 -13.49 -1.57
N TRP A 261 7.76 -13.17 -2.80
CA TRP A 261 7.29 -13.83 -4.02
C TRP A 261 7.63 -15.32 -4.05
N VAL A 262 8.88 -15.71 -3.75
CA VAL A 262 9.29 -17.11 -3.69
C VAL A 262 8.63 -17.83 -2.51
N ALA A 263 8.55 -17.21 -1.36
CA ALA A 263 7.86 -17.76 -0.19
C ALA A 263 6.36 -17.99 -0.48
N GLY A 264 5.71 -17.06 -1.18
CA GLY A 264 4.33 -17.19 -1.64
C GLY A 264 4.14 -18.37 -2.59
N MET A 265 5.05 -18.55 -3.57
CA MET A 265 5.01 -19.71 -4.47
C MET A 265 5.13 -21.04 -3.73
N ILE A 266 6.05 -21.13 -2.77
CA ILE A 266 6.24 -22.33 -1.93
C ILE A 266 4.98 -22.60 -1.10
N PHE A 267 4.43 -21.55 -0.48
CA PHE A 267 3.28 -21.62 0.42
C PHE A 267 1.99 -22.04 -0.30
N HIS A 268 1.75 -21.54 -1.50
CA HIS A 268 0.56 -21.87 -2.28
C HIS A 268 0.75 -23.10 -3.17
N GLY A 269 1.90 -23.78 -3.10
CA GLY A 269 2.15 -25.01 -3.86
C GLY A 269 2.18 -24.78 -5.38
N VAL A 270 2.69 -23.62 -5.81
CA VAL A 270 2.84 -23.31 -7.24
C VAL A 270 3.73 -24.34 -7.93
N ASP A 271 3.47 -24.60 -9.19
CA ASP A 271 4.17 -25.57 -10.03
C ASP A 271 5.70 -25.50 -9.89
N ASP A 272 6.36 -26.66 -9.89
CA ASP A 272 7.81 -26.76 -9.67
C ASP A 272 8.64 -26.12 -10.78
N ASP A 273 8.18 -26.20 -12.03
CA ASP A 273 8.94 -25.66 -13.16
C ASP A 273 8.80 -24.13 -13.20
N TYR A 274 7.63 -23.58 -12.83
CA TYR A 274 7.49 -22.16 -12.65
C TYR A 274 8.39 -21.61 -11.51
N LEU A 275 8.43 -22.32 -10.37
CA LEU A 275 9.31 -21.95 -9.25
C LEU A 275 10.80 -22.02 -9.65
N LYS A 276 11.23 -23.08 -10.32
CA LYS A 276 12.62 -23.22 -10.82
C LYS A 276 12.98 -22.09 -11.78
N GLY A 277 12.12 -21.80 -12.76
CA GLY A 277 12.31 -20.69 -13.70
C GLY A 277 12.42 -19.34 -13.00
N SER A 278 11.61 -19.12 -11.97
CA SER A 278 11.65 -17.92 -11.15
C SER A 278 12.97 -17.77 -10.37
N LEU A 279 13.48 -18.86 -9.81
CA LEU A 279 14.77 -18.87 -9.09
C LEU A 279 15.95 -18.63 -10.04
N ILE A 280 15.90 -19.17 -11.27
CA ILE A 280 16.90 -18.91 -12.31
C ILE A 280 16.93 -17.43 -12.65
N TRP A 281 15.76 -16.84 -12.93
CA TRP A 281 15.65 -15.41 -13.21
C TRP A 281 16.16 -14.52 -12.07
N LEU A 282 15.82 -14.84 -10.80
CA LEU A 282 16.35 -14.12 -9.63
C LEU A 282 17.86 -14.30 -9.48
N LYS A 283 18.42 -15.41 -9.90
CA LYS A 283 19.87 -15.63 -9.88
C LYS A 283 20.58 -14.78 -10.93
N GLU A 284 20.02 -14.69 -12.13
CA GLU A 284 20.54 -13.86 -13.22
C GLU A 284 20.51 -12.37 -12.89
N THR A 285 19.49 -11.92 -12.15
CA THR A 285 19.41 -10.54 -11.65
C THR A 285 20.23 -10.27 -10.38
N GLY A 286 20.87 -11.28 -9.78
CA GLY A 286 21.65 -11.14 -8.55
C GLY A 286 20.79 -10.97 -7.27
N LEU A 287 19.48 -11.19 -7.35
CA LEU A 287 18.54 -11.14 -6.23
C LEU A 287 18.45 -12.46 -5.44
N TYR A 288 18.97 -13.55 -6.01
CA TYR A 288 19.11 -14.87 -5.37
C TYR A 288 20.58 -15.30 -5.39
N PRO A 289 21.14 -15.93 -4.33
CA PRO A 289 20.48 -16.40 -3.11
C PRO A 289 20.08 -15.24 -2.19
N PHE A 290 18.99 -15.45 -1.41
CA PHE A 290 18.51 -14.45 -0.48
C PHE A 290 19.52 -14.18 0.64
N LYS A 291 19.85 -12.91 0.82
CA LYS A 291 20.77 -12.42 1.86
C LYS A 291 20.23 -11.12 2.40
N GLN A 292 20.08 -11.03 3.71
CA GLN A 292 19.78 -9.77 4.36
C GLN A 292 20.59 -9.69 5.66
N LYS A 293 21.27 -8.58 5.84
CA LYS A 293 21.85 -8.18 7.12
C LYS A 293 20.70 -7.73 8.02
N ASP A 294 20.80 -7.86 9.29
CA ASP A 294 19.85 -7.33 10.30
C ASP A 294 18.40 -7.88 10.18
N CYS A 295 18.25 -9.16 9.96
CA CYS A 295 16.97 -9.83 9.98
C CYS A 295 16.79 -10.73 11.22
N SER A 296 15.53 -11.00 11.60
CA SER A 296 15.18 -11.88 12.72
C SER A 296 15.76 -13.31 12.55
N ALA A 297 15.94 -14.03 13.66
CA ALA A 297 16.42 -15.41 13.63
C ALA A 297 15.50 -16.32 12.78
N SER A 298 14.18 -16.14 12.87
CA SER A 298 13.20 -16.88 12.06
C SER A 298 13.36 -16.61 10.57
N LEU A 299 13.59 -15.36 10.19
CA LEU A 299 13.80 -15.00 8.77
C LEU A 299 15.12 -15.55 8.24
N ARG A 300 16.18 -15.58 9.07
CA ARG A 300 17.45 -16.24 8.70
C ARG A 300 17.27 -17.74 8.42
N ILE A 301 16.47 -18.43 9.24
CA ILE A 301 16.14 -19.84 9.01
C ILE A 301 15.39 -20.01 7.68
N LEU A 302 14.41 -19.15 7.40
CA LEU A 302 13.68 -19.19 6.14
C LEU A 302 14.58 -18.94 4.94
N TYR A 303 15.49 -17.95 4.99
CA TYR A 303 16.48 -17.72 3.93
C TYR A 303 17.42 -18.93 3.77
N PHE A 304 17.85 -19.55 4.87
CA PHE A 304 18.67 -20.75 4.82
C PHE A 304 17.99 -21.91 4.10
N LEU A 305 16.70 -22.12 4.37
CA LEU A 305 15.90 -23.17 3.74
C LEU A 305 15.56 -22.84 2.28
N THR A 306 15.12 -21.63 1.99
CA THR A 306 14.73 -21.23 0.62
C THR A 306 15.91 -21.13 -0.33
N ASN A 307 17.14 -20.96 0.17
CA ASN A 307 18.36 -21.00 -0.62
C ASN A 307 18.86 -22.42 -0.97
N ARG A 308 18.10 -23.48 -0.60
CA ARG A 308 18.49 -24.89 -0.80
C ARG A 308 17.33 -25.71 -1.34
N ASN A 309 17.58 -26.52 -2.36
CA ASN A 309 16.53 -27.34 -2.97
C ASN A 309 15.85 -28.28 -1.96
N TRP A 310 16.62 -28.91 -1.06
CA TRP A 310 16.04 -29.75 0.00
C TRP A 310 15.21 -28.94 1.00
N GLY A 311 15.62 -27.74 1.30
CA GLY A 311 14.90 -26.85 2.20
C GLY A 311 13.57 -26.36 1.61
N ILE A 312 13.52 -26.05 0.30
CA ILE A 312 12.27 -25.74 -0.42
C ILE A 312 11.31 -26.94 -0.37
N ARG A 313 11.80 -28.16 -0.62
CA ARG A 313 10.98 -29.39 -0.53
C ARG A 313 10.45 -29.58 0.89
N PHE A 314 11.28 -29.38 1.90
CA PHE A 314 10.90 -29.43 3.31
C PHE A 314 9.80 -28.42 3.64
N LEU A 315 9.95 -27.15 3.22
CA LEU A 315 8.95 -26.11 3.43
C LEU A 315 7.60 -26.45 2.77
N ARG A 316 7.59 -27.01 1.56
CA ARG A 316 6.37 -27.44 0.87
C ARG A 316 5.59 -28.52 1.63
N VAL A 317 6.28 -29.37 2.37
CA VAL A 317 5.62 -30.42 3.20
C VAL A 317 5.12 -29.83 4.52
N ILE A 318 5.92 -28.99 5.16
CA ILE A 318 5.63 -28.50 6.53
C ILE A 318 4.63 -27.34 6.55
N LEU A 319 4.70 -26.39 5.61
CA LEU A 319 3.83 -25.20 5.64
C LEU A 319 2.33 -25.55 5.61
N PRO A 320 1.84 -26.47 4.77
CA PRO A 320 0.44 -26.88 4.80
C PRO A 320 0.00 -27.51 6.12
N VAL A 321 0.93 -28.21 6.82
CA VAL A 321 0.66 -28.81 8.13
C VAL A 321 0.55 -27.72 9.20
N ILE A 322 1.46 -26.75 9.20
CA ILE A 322 1.44 -25.62 10.13
C ILE A 322 0.17 -24.79 9.97
N GLN A 323 -0.30 -24.54 8.73
CA GLN A 323 -1.55 -23.83 8.46
C GLN A 323 -2.79 -24.50 9.06
N ARG A 324 -2.84 -25.84 9.09
CA ARG A 324 -3.96 -26.57 9.69
C ARG A 324 -3.99 -26.43 11.22
N ILE A 325 -2.83 -26.17 11.83
CA ILE A 325 -2.67 -26.08 13.30
C ILE A 325 -2.80 -24.62 13.78
N LYS A 326 -2.29 -23.67 13.01
CA LYS A 326 -2.41 -22.22 13.26
C LYS A 326 -2.58 -21.51 11.91
N PRO A 327 -3.74 -20.91 11.64
CA PRO A 327 -3.85 -20.01 10.50
C PRO A 327 -2.89 -18.84 10.71
N ILE A 328 -1.81 -18.79 9.92
CA ILE A 328 -0.70 -17.84 10.06
C ILE A 328 -0.99 -16.51 9.30
N PHE A 329 -2.06 -16.47 8.48
CA PHE A 329 -2.48 -15.31 7.68
C PHE A 329 -3.99 -15.14 7.67
#